data_408ef78d4f10e20d76ffee62fa3dfd26
#
_entry.id   408ef78d4f10e20d76ffee62fa3dfd26
#
_cell.length_a   1.000
_cell.length_b   1.000
_cell.length_c   1.000
_cell.angle_alpha   90.00
_cell.angle_beta   90.00
_cell.angle_gamma   90.00
#
_symmetry.space_group_name_H-M   'P 1'
#
loop_
_entity.id
_entity.type
_entity.pdbx_description
1 polymer ?
#
loop_
_entity_poly.entity_id
_entity_poly.type
_entity_poly.pdbx_seq_one_letter_code
_entity_poly.pdbx_strand_id
1 'polypeptide(L)'
;MGASLVYTSDTMPGLRRRRTGDGFAYLDARGRRVTGEATLDRIRRLAIPPAYTDVWICRDAHGHLQATGRDARGRKQYRYHPAWHAQRGDSKFERIIAFAEAMPGLRRQINQHLALSGFPRDKVIALVVALI
;
A
#
# COMPACT_ATOMS: atom_id res chain seq x y z
N MET A 1 1.27 21.31 -1.91
CA MET A 1 0.79 20.61 -0.71
C MET A 1 0.29 19.23 -1.10
N GLY A 2 0.93 18.20 -0.62
CA GLY A 2 0.47 16.83 -0.85
C GLY A 2 -0.84 16.60 -0.13
N ALA A 3 -1.85 16.05 -0.82
CA ALA A 3 -3.08 15.62 -0.17
C ALA A 3 -2.74 14.59 0.92
N SER A 4 -3.10 14.87 2.15
CA SER A 4 -2.95 13.92 3.24
C SER A 4 -3.85 12.72 2.96
N LEU A 5 -3.25 11.57 2.70
CA LEU A 5 -3.99 10.34 2.47
C LEU A 5 -4.42 9.71 3.79
N VAL A 6 -5.62 9.14 3.79
CA VAL A 6 -6.18 8.39 4.92
C VAL A 6 -5.92 6.90 4.71
N TYR A 7 -5.46 6.22 5.74
CA TYR A 7 -5.30 4.76 5.67
C TYR A 7 -6.67 4.08 5.64
N THR A 8 -6.91 3.25 4.64
CA THR A 8 -8.18 2.54 4.42
C THR A 8 -7.93 1.06 4.13
N SER A 9 -8.94 0.24 4.38
CA SER A 9 -8.92 -1.20 4.13
C SER A 9 -10.23 -1.65 3.49
N ASP A 10 -10.18 -2.68 2.70
CA ASP A 10 -11.36 -3.29 2.07
C ASP A 10 -12.25 -4.08 3.04
N THR A 11 -11.84 -4.19 4.30
CA THR A 11 -12.70 -4.64 5.40
C THR A 11 -13.63 -3.55 5.92
N MET A 12 -13.35 -2.29 5.57
CA MET A 12 -14.21 -1.14 5.93
C MET A 12 -15.45 -1.07 5.02
N PRO A 13 -16.55 -0.46 5.49
CA PRO A 13 -17.71 -0.20 4.63
C PRO A 13 -17.30 0.58 3.38
N GLY A 14 -17.65 0.07 2.22
CA GLY A 14 -17.32 0.65 0.93
C GLY A 14 -18.45 0.50 -0.07
N LEU A 15 -18.17 0.87 -1.31
CA LEU A 15 -19.08 0.66 -2.42
C LEU A 15 -18.82 -0.72 -3.04
N ARG A 16 -19.88 -1.33 -3.57
CA ARG A 16 -19.81 -2.60 -4.29
C ARG A 16 -20.23 -2.41 -5.74
N ARG A 17 -19.56 -3.09 -6.66
CA ARG A 17 -19.92 -3.12 -8.08
C ARG A 17 -20.83 -4.31 -8.36
N ARG A 18 -21.95 -4.05 -9.02
CA ARG A 18 -22.88 -5.07 -9.49
C ARG A 18 -23.06 -4.98 -11.00
N ARG A 19 -23.01 -6.10 -11.70
CA ARG A 19 -23.27 -6.14 -13.14
C ARG A 19 -24.75 -5.88 -13.42
N THR A 20 -25.03 -5.05 -14.42
CA THR A 20 -26.38 -4.73 -14.86
C THR A 20 -26.39 -4.65 -16.38
N GLY A 21 -27.05 -5.62 -17.07
CA GLY A 21 -27.06 -5.63 -18.53
C GLY A 21 -25.66 -5.46 -19.12
N ASP A 22 -25.45 -4.42 -19.91
CA ASP A 22 -24.17 -4.14 -20.59
C ASP A 22 -23.17 -3.35 -19.73
N GLY A 23 -23.53 -3.02 -18.49
CA GLY A 23 -22.72 -2.17 -17.66
C GLY A 23 -22.66 -2.58 -16.19
N PHE A 24 -22.38 -1.59 -15.36
CA PHE A 24 -22.26 -1.78 -13.91
C PHE A 24 -23.04 -0.73 -13.14
N ALA A 25 -23.65 -1.14 -12.05
CA ALA A 25 -24.16 -0.26 -11.01
C ALA A 25 -23.25 -0.35 -9.78
N TYR A 26 -23.18 0.74 -9.04
CA TYR A 26 -22.43 0.81 -7.80
C TYR A 26 -23.40 1.02 -6.65
N LEU A 27 -23.24 0.24 -5.59
CA LEU A 27 -24.12 0.21 -4.43
C LEU A 27 -23.33 0.63 -3.19
N ASP A 28 -23.95 1.40 -2.32
CA ASP A 28 -23.39 1.71 -1.00
C ASP A 28 -23.54 0.51 -0.03
N ALA A 29 -23.01 0.67 1.18
CA ALA A 29 -23.08 -0.36 2.23
C ALA A 29 -24.51 -0.73 2.64
N ARG A 30 -25.50 0.12 2.32
CA ARG A 30 -26.93 -0.12 2.55
C ARG A 30 -27.65 -0.69 1.34
N GLY A 31 -26.93 -0.99 0.27
CA GLY A 31 -27.50 -1.49 -0.98
C GLY A 31 -28.16 -0.44 -1.87
N ARG A 32 -28.04 0.85 -1.55
CA ARG A 32 -28.60 1.93 -2.36
C ARG A 32 -27.67 2.27 -3.52
N ARG A 33 -28.26 2.55 -4.66
CA ARG A 33 -27.51 2.91 -5.88
C ARG A 33 -26.80 4.26 -5.72
N VAL A 34 -25.53 4.28 -6.07
CA VAL A 34 -24.73 5.51 -6.13
C VAL A 34 -25.09 6.27 -7.41
N THR A 35 -25.49 7.53 -7.26
CA THR A 35 -25.89 8.42 -8.36
C THR A 35 -25.07 9.69 -8.45
N GLY A 36 -24.22 9.98 -7.46
CA GLY A 36 -23.38 11.18 -7.43
C GLY A 36 -22.33 11.17 -8.54
N GLU A 37 -22.38 12.16 -9.45
CA GLU A 37 -21.47 12.25 -10.61
C GLU A 37 -20.00 12.28 -10.19
N ALA A 38 -19.64 13.04 -9.17
CA ALA A 38 -18.24 13.09 -8.69
C ALA A 38 -17.70 11.72 -8.24
N THR A 39 -18.54 10.94 -7.58
CA THR A 39 -18.19 9.57 -7.15
C THR A 39 -18.06 8.65 -8.36
N LEU A 40 -19.01 8.70 -9.30
CA LEU A 40 -18.98 7.89 -10.51
C LEU A 40 -17.78 8.23 -11.40
N ASP A 41 -17.42 9.51 -11.52
CA ASP A 41 -16.23 9.93 -12.25
C ASP A 41 -14.93 9.43 -11.60
N ARG A 42 -14.87 9.48 -10.27
CA ARG A 42 -13.74 8.89 -9.54
C ARG A 42 -13.63 7.40 -9.81
N ILE A 43 -14.73 6.66 -9.78
CA ILE A 43 -14.76 5.22 -10.07
C ILE A 43 -14.31 4.93 -11.51
N ARG A 44 -14.76 5.72 -12.49
CA ARG A 44 -14.31 5.57 -13.90
C ARG A 44 -12.80 5.73 -14.01
N ARG A 45 -12.20 6.71 -13.31
CA ARG A 45 -10.75 6.94 -13.32
C ARG A 45 -9.95 5.80 -12.68
N LEU A 46 -10.54 5.04 -11.78
CA LEU A 46 -9.89 3.84 -11.22
C LEU A 46 -9.67 2.75 -12.25
N ALA A 47 -10.37 2.80 -13.38
CA ALA A 47 -10.24 1.88 -14.50
C ALA A 47 -10.26 0.40 -14.05
N ILE A 48 -11.22 0.04 -13.21
CA ILE A 48 -11.35 -1.33 -12.70
C ILE A 48 -11.78 -2.25 -13.85
N PRO A 49 -11.00 -3.27 -14.21
CA PRO A 49 -11.33 -4.12 -15.35
C PRO A 49 -12.73 -4.76 -15.24
N PRO A 50 -13.49 -4.85 -16.35
CA PRO A 50 -14.82 -5.46 -16.34
C PRO A 50 -14.84 -6.92 -15.87
N ALA A 51 -13.74 -7.64 -16.11
CA ALA A 51 -13.60 -9.04 -15.71
C ALA A 51 -13.42 -9.25 -14.20
N TYR A 52 -13.13 -8.19 -13.44
CA TYR A 52 -12.94 -8.32 -11.99
C TYR A 52 -14.28 -8.62 -11.30
N THR A 53 -14.22 -9.52 -10.34
CA THR A 53 -15.32 -9.87 -9.44
C THR A 53 -15.03 -9.41 -8.02
N ASP A 54 -16.02 -9.47 -7.13
CA ASP A 54 -15.89 -9.09 -5.71
C ASP A 54 -15.22 -7.72 -5.54
N VAL A 55 -15.68 -6.73 -6.28
CA VAL A 55 -15.10 -5.40 -6.30
C VAL A 55 -15.58 -4.58 -5.10
N TRP A 56 -14.63 -4.15 -4.28
CA TRP A 56 -14.81 -3.15 -3.23
C TRP A 56 -14.20 -1.82 -3.67
N ILE A 57 -14.87 -0.70 -3.38
CA ILE A 57 -14.39 0.65 -3.70
C ILE A 57 -14.49 1.51 -2.46
N CYS A 58 -13.40 2.21 -2.13
CA CYS A 58 -13.33 3.11 -1.01
C CYS A 58 -14.35 4.24 -1.15
N ARG A 59 -15.04 4.57 -0.06
CA ARG A 59 -15.97 5.72 -0.01
C ARG A 59 -15.23 7.05 -0.02
N ASP A 60 -14.05 7.07 0.61
CA ASP A 60 -13.24 8.27 0.76
C ASP A 60 -12.33 8.48 -0.46
N ALA A 61 -12.45 9.63 -1.11
CA ALA A 61 -11.60 10.00 -2.23
C ALA A 61 -10.11 10.14 -1.83
N HIS A 62 -9.82 10.38 -0.55
CA HIS A 62 -8.47 10.49 0.00
C HIS A 62 -7.95 9.18 0.61
N GLY A 63 -8.71 8.09 0.53
CA GLY A 63 -8.25 6.78 0.95
C GLY A 63 -7.02 6.35 0.14
N HIS A 64 -5.95 5.86 0.81
CA HIS A 64 -4.76 5.38 0.11
C HIS A 64 -5.05 4.16 -0.76
N LEU A 65 -5.88 3.24 -0.28
CA LEU A 65 -6.45 2.13 -1.04
C LEU A 65 -7.81 2.54 -1.58
N GLN A 66 -7.93 2.62 -2.89
CA GLN A 66 -9.14 3.10 -3.55
C GLN A 66 -10.07 1.98 -3.98
N ALA A 67 -9.54 0.84 -4.37
CA ALA A 67 -10.36 -0.31 -4.73
C ALA A 67 -9.59 -1.62 -4.60
N THR A 68 -10.33 -2.71 -4.40
CA THR A 68 -9.86 -4.08 -4.56
C THR A 68 -10.82 -4.85 -5.45
N GLY A 69 -10.36 -5.94 -6.03
CA GLY A 69 -11.17 -6.85 -6.82
C GLY A 69 -10.42 -8.14 -7.10
N ARG A 70 -11.11 -9.13 -7.63
CA ARG A 70 -10.48 -10.40 -8.04
C ARG A 70 -10.45 -10.48 -9.55
N ASP A 71 -9.28 -10.80 -10.09
CA ASP A 71 -9.10 -11.01 -11.53
C ASP A 71 -9.72 -12.35 -11.99
N ALA A 72 -9.62 -12.64 -13.29
CA ALA A 72 -10.17 -13.86 -13.88
C ALA A 72 -9.58 -15.16 -13.30
N ARG A 73 -8.41 -15.08 -12.67
CA ARG A 73 -7.76 -16.20 -11.97
C ARG A 73 -8.08 -16.24 -10.47
N GLY A 74 -8.98 -15.39 -9.99
CA GLY A 74 -9.34 -15.28 -8.58
C GLY A 74 -8.32 -14.58 -7.69
N ARG A 75 -7.25 -14.02 -8.27
CA ARG A 75 -6.21 -13.30 -7.50
C ARG A 75 -6.71 -11.92 -7.12
N LYS A 76 -6.47 -11.54 -5.88
CA LYS A 76 -6.83 -10.21 -5.37
C LYS A 76 -5.91 -9.15 -5.96
N GLN A 77 -6.51 -8.12 -6.54
CA GLN A 77 -5.84 -6.98 -7.15
C GLN A 77 -6.21 -5.70 -6.41
N TYR A 78 -5.30 -4.74 -6.40
CA TYR A 78 -5.42 -3.51 -5.63
C TYR A 78 -5.28 -2.29 -6.54
N ARG A 79 -6.09 -1.26 -6.27
CA ARG A 79 -5.99 0.06 -6.88
C ARG A 79 -5.73 1.09 -5.79
N TYR A 80 -4.56 1.70 -5.82
CA TYR A 80 -4.15 2.71 -4.87
C TYR A 80 -4.43 4.13 -5.39
N HIS A 81 -4.54 5.07 -4.47
CA HIS A 81 -4.59 6.48 -4.82
C HIS A 81 -3.30 6.88 -5.57
N PRO A 82 -3.38 7.72 -6.63
CA PRO A 82 -2.18 8.13 -7.39
C PRO A 82 -1.07 8.72 -6.53
N ALA A 83 -1.41 9.53 -5.53
CA ALA A 83 -0.45 10.12 -4.61
C ALA A 83 0.23 9.09 -3.67
N TRP A 84 -0.32 7.89 -3.52
CA TRP A 84 0.25 6.85 -2.66
C TRP A 84 1.61 6.36 -3.15
N HIS A 85 1.75 6.16 -4.45
CA HIS A 85 3.01 5.75 -5.05
C HIS A 85 4.08 6.84 -4.94
N ALA A 86 3.69 8.10 -5.14
CA ALA A 86 4.60 9.23 -4.98
C ALA A 86 5.12 9.32 -3.53
N GLN A 87 4.23 9.28 -2.53
CA GLN A 87 4.61 9.32 -1.11
C GLN A 87 5.50 8.14 -0.70
N ARG A 88 5.25 6.94 -1.20
CA ARG A 88 6.11 5.78 -0.94
C ARG A 88 7.46 5.87 -1.62
N GLY A 89 7.53 6.45 -2.80
CA GLY A 89 8.78 6.71 -3.50
C GLY A 89 9.68 7.65 -2.70
N ASP A 90 9.14 8.76 -2.27
CA ASP A 90 9.86 9.76 -1.47
C ASP A 90 10.34 9.17 -0.13
N SER A 91 9.47 8.49 0.61
CA SER A 91 9.84 7.87 1.88
C SER A 91 10.87 6.75 1.74
N LYS A 92 10.83 6.00 0.64
CA LYS A 92 11.85 4.98 0.34
C LYS A 92 13.20 5.61 0.08
N PHE A 93 13.24 6.71 -0.67
CA PHE A 93 14.46 7.43 -0.99
C PHE A 93 15.09 8.05 0.27
N GLU A 94 14.29 8.69 1.11
CA GLU A 94 14.72 9.23 2.40
C GLU A 94 15.30 8.15 3.32
N ARG A 95 14.67 6.96 3.37
CA ARG A 95 15.17 5.82 4.13
C ARG A 95 16.51 5.29 3.62
N ILE A 96 16.71 5.27 2.31
CA ILE A 96 17.98 4.86 1.69
C ILE A 96 19.09 5.86 2.07
N ILE A 97 18.82 7.15 2.02
CA ILE A 97 19.77 8.19 2.42
C ILE A 97 20.12 8.05 3.90
N ALA A 98 19.11 7.97 4.79
CA ALA A 98 19.31 7.80 6.21
C ALA A 98 20.12 6.52 6.55
N PHE A 99 19.85 5.43 5.83
CA PHE A 99 20.63 4.19 5.95
C PHE A 99 22.08 4.39 5.54
N ALA A 100 22.33 5.05 4.41
CA ALA A 100 23.70 5.34 3.93
C ALA A 100 24.46 6.21 4.92
N GLU A 101 23.81 7.20 5.52
CA GLU A 101 24.41 8.07 6.56
C GLU A 101 24.74 7.31 7.85
N ALA A 102 23.93 6.32 8.22
CA ALA A 102 24.14 5.48 9.40
C ALA A 102 25.24 4.41 9.20
N MET A 103 25.57 4.04 7.96
CA MET A 103 26.51 2.96 7.64
C MET A 103 27.91 3.11 8.27
N PRO A 104 28.56 4.28 8.25
CA PRO A 104 29.88 4.42 8.87
C PRO A 104 29.86 4.13 10.39
N GLY A 105 28.81 4.56 11.08
CA GLY A 105 28.60 4.28 12.52
C GLY A 105 28.40 2.78 12.77
N LEU A 106 27.54 2.16 11.97
CA LEU A 106 27.27 0.73 12.05
C LEU A 106 28.53 -0.12 11.81
N ARG A 107 29.34 0.23 10.81
CA ARG A 107 30.62 -0.46 10.54
C ARG A 107 31.57 -0.37 11.69
N ARG A 108 31.70 0.81 12.31
CA ARG A 108 32.55 0.98 13.50
C ARG A 108 32.07 0.10 14.65
N GLN A 109 30.78 0.05 14.89
CA GLN A 109 30.19 -0.77 15.95
C GLN A 109 30.40 -2.26 15.70
N ILE A 110 30.21 -2.72 14.48
CA ILE A 110 30.47 -4.11 14.07
C ILE A 110 31.94 -4.46 14.34
N ASN A 111 32.88 -3.63 13.91
CA ASN A 111 34.29 -3.88 14.13
C ASN A 111 34.67 -3.92 15.62
N GLN A 112 34.08 -3.05 16.45
CA GLN A 112 34.27 -3.06 17.91
C GLN A 112 33.73 -4.36 18.53
N HIS A 113 32.56 -4.80 18.12
CA HIS A 113 31.94 -6.03 18.63
C HIS A 113 32.70 -7.29 18.17
N LEU A 114 33.22 -7.31 16.97
CA LEU A 114 34.06 -8.41 16.46
C LEU A 114 35.37 -8.55 17.23
N ALA A 115 35.89 -7.46 17.77
CA ALA A 115 37.12 -7.43 18.55
C ALA A 115 36.92 -7.92 20.01
N LEU A 116 35.69 -8.13 20.47
CA LEU A 116 35.42 -8.60 21.84
C LEU A 116 36.01 -10.00 22.06
N SER A 117 36.49 -10.27 23.25
CA SER A 117 36.99 -11.58 23.65
C SER A 117 35.90 -12.60 23.86
N GLY A 118 36.16 -13.86 23.52
CA GLY A 118 35.17 -14.95 23.59
C GLY A 118 34.06 -14.83 22.56
N PHE A 119 32.89 -15.30 22.91
CA PHE A 119 31.69 -15.28 22.04
C PHE A 119 30.49 -14.65 22.73
N PRO A 120 30.58 -13.37 23.22
CA PRO A 120 29.41 -12.72 23.74
C PRO A 120 28.36 -12.51 22.66
N ARG A 121 27.10 -12.32 23.06
CA ARG A 121 25.96 -12.13 22.16
C ARG A 121 26.22 -11.06 21.08
N ASP A 122 26.78 -9.93 21.46
CA ASP A 122 27.02 -8.82 20.55
C ASP A 122 28.05 -9.16 19.46
N LYS A 123 29.06 -9.95 19.78
CA LYS A 123 30.03 -10.47 18.81
C LYS A 123 29.36 -11.42 17.82
N VAL A 124 28.52 -12.32 18.29
CA VAL A 124 27.79 -13.27 17.41
C VAL A 124 26.87 -12.52 16.47
N ILE A 125 26.12 -11.53 16.96
CA ILE A 125 25.27 -10.68 16.13
C ILE A 125 26.10 -9.91 15.08
N ALA A 126 27.20 -9.31 15.49
CA ALA A 126 28.08 -8.57 14.59
C ALA A 126 28.66 -9.48 13.49
N LEU A 127 28.97 -10.74 13.81
CA LEU A 127 29.48 -11.71 12.86
C LEU A 127 28.41 -12.04 11.80
N VAL A 128 27.18 -12.29 12.23
CA VAL A 128 26.04 -12.52 11.32
C VAL A 128 25.80 -11.33 10.40
N VAL A 129 25.77 -10.11 10.95
CA VAL A 129 25.55 -8.89 10.17
C VAL A 129 26.70 -8.63 9.19
N ALA A 130 27.94 -8.93 9.56
CA ALA A 130 29.11 -8.77 8.67
C ALA A 130 29.11 -9.76 7.50
N LEU A 131 28.38 -10.86 7.58
CA LEU A 131 28.26 -11.89 6.53
C LEU A 131 27.12 -11.64 5.54
N ILE A 132 26.22 -10.73 5.84
CA ILE A 132 25.11 -10.33 4.98
C ILE A 132 25.56 -9.23 4.00
#